data_5def32b612fef4256b05f5c98a2423df
#
_entry.id   5def32b612fef4256b05f5c98a2423df
#
_cell.length_a   1.000
_cell.length_b   1.000
_cell.length_c   1.000
_cell.angle_alpha   90.00
_cell.angle_beta   90.00
_cell.angle_gamma   90.00
#
_symmetry.space_group_name_H-M   'P 1'
#
loop_
_entity.id
_entity.type
_entity.pdbx_description
1 polymer ?
#
loop_
_entity_poly.entity_id
_entity_poly.type
_entity_poly.pdbx_seq_one_letter_code
_entity_poly.pdbx_strand_id
1 'polypeptide(L)'
;MFAVNKFLIFFCCFFCLILVNFNAHAQQCAPLNFPTCSESVNPGWNGGGCNGGVRWYYNAGERRCISFFYWGCGGNSNRYCTEFACMQRCRPFGT
;
A
#
# COMPACT_ATOMS: atom_id res chain seq x y z
N MET A 1 -33.82 22.15 19.24
CA MET A 1 -33.01 21.01 19.72
C MET A 1 -32.88 19.90 18.71
N PHE A 2 -33.95 19.50 18.03
CA PHE A 2 -33.92 18.45 17.05
C PHE A 2 -33.24 18.83 15.72
N ALA A 3 -33.23 20.11 15.36
CA ALA A 3 -32.59 20.58 14.13
C ALA A 3 -31.06 20.45 14.19
N VAL A 4 -30.47 20.54 15.38
CA VAL A 4 -29.03 20.40 15.56
C VAL A 4 -28.58 18.96 15.33
N ASN A 5 -29.39 17.99 15.76
CA ASN A 5 -29.06 16.57 15.59
C ASN A 5 -29.08 16.15 14.12
N LYS A 6 -30.03 16.64 13.35
CA LYS A 6 -30.08 16.36 11.91
C LYS A 6 -28.86 16.92 11.18
N PHE A 7 -28.40 18.10 11.59
CA PHE A 7 -27.23 18.73 11.00
C PHE A 7 -25.97 17.94 11.31
N LEU A 8 -25.83 17.47 12.56
CA LEU A 8 -24.72 16.65 12.98
C LEU A 8 -24.67 15.30 12.26
N ILE A 9 -25.82 14.64 12.08
CA ILE A 9 -25.91 13.36 11.37
C ILE A 9 -25.49 13.54 9.92
N PHE A 10 -25.97 14.61 9.26
CA PHE A 10 -25.58 14.91 7.89
C PHE A 10 -24.07 15.14 7.76
N PHE A 11 -23.49 15.88 8.69
CA PHE A 11 -22.06 16.15 8.70
C PHE A 11 -21.24 14.88 8.92
N CYS A 12 -21.67 14.01 9.83
CA CYS A 12 -21.01 12.72 10.06
C CYS A 12 -21.07 11.81 8.83
N CYS A 13 -22.21 11.74 8.14
CA CYS A 13 -22.35 10.96 6.93
C CYS A 13 -21.43 11.45 5.81
N PHE A 14 -21.32 12.77 5.67
CA PHE A 14 -20.43 13.36 4.67
C PHE A 14 -18.97 13.04 4.99
N PHE A 15 -18.57 13.13 6.25
CA PHE A 15 -17.23 12.80 6.71
C PHE A 15 -16.91 11.32 6.51
N CYS A 16 -17.88 10.43 6.79
CA CYS A 16 -17.74 9.00 6.57
C CYS A 16 -17.56 8.66 5.09
N LEU A 17 -18.26 9.34 4.20
CA LEU A 17 -18.13 9.14 2.76
C LEU A 17 -16.72 9.51 2.26
N ILE A 18 -16.15 10.59 2.78
CA ILE A 18 -14.80 11.00 2.45
C ILE A 18 -13.79 9.93 2.93
N LEU A 19 -13.95 9.43 4.14
CA LEU A 19 -13.08 8.39 4.70
C LEU A 19 -13.17 7.08 3.91
N VAL A 20 -14.37 6.69 3.50
CA VAL A 20 -14.58 5.48 2.71
C VAL A 20 -13.89 5.60 1.35
N ASN A 21 -13.99 6.74 0.69
CA ASN A 21 -13.31 6.98 -0.58
C ASN A 21 -11.79 6.91 -0.44
N PHE A 22 -11.26 7.46 0.65
CA PHE A 22 -9.83 7.40 0.94
C PHE A 22 -9.36 5.97 1.16
N ASN A 23 -10.12 5.18 1.92
CA ASN A 23 -9.82 3.77 2.18
C ASN A 23 -9.88 2.92 0.90
N ALA A 24 -10.86 3.17 0.03
CA ALA A 24 -10.97 2.48 -1.25
C ALA A 24 -9.74 2.71 -2.11
N HIS A 25 -9.16 3.90 -2.08
CA HIS A 25 -7.94 4.22 -2.81
C HIS A 25 -6.74 3.44 -2.26
N ALA A 26 -6.65 3.28 -0.94
CA ALA A 26 -5.60 2.51 -0.28
C ALA A 26 -5.71 1.00 -0.56
N GLN A 27 -6.91 0.51 -0.90
CA GLN A 27 -7.15 -0.91 -1.18
C GLN A 27 -6.70 -1.38 -2.56
N GLN A 28 -6.15 -0.49 -3.40
CA GLN A 28 -5.65 -0.87 -4.72
C GLN A 28 -4.41 -1.76 -4.66
N CYS A 29 -3.73 -1.82 -3.54
CA CYS A 29 -2.58 -2.67 -3.34
C CYS A 29 -2.92 -3.77 -2.34
N ALA A 30 -2.90 -5.02 -2.79
CA ALA A 30 -3.07 -6.17 -1.92
C ALA A 30 -1.70 -6.60 -1.39
N PRO A 31 -1.48 -6.59 -0.08
CA PRO A 31 -0.21 -7.04 0.47
C PRO A 31 0.00 -8.54 0.26
N LEU A 32 1.26 -8.94 0.09
CA LEU A 32 1.62 -10.34 -0.04
C LEU A 32 1.52 -11.03 1.33
N ASN A 33 1.17 -12.32 1.31
CA ASN A 33 1.07 -13.10 2.54
C ASN A 33 2.44 -13.37 3.16
N PHE A 34 3.45 -13.62 2.33
CA PHE A 34 4.80 -13.99 2.80
C PHE A 34 5.85 -13.16 2.07
N PRO A 35 5.92 -11.85 2.36
CA PRO A 35 6.92 -11.01 1.71
C PRO A 35 8.33 -11.31 2.22
N THR A 36 9.32 -11.08 1.37
CA THR A 36 10.74 -11.32 1.67
C THR A 36 11.54 -10.01 1.53
N CYS A 37 12.80 -10.05 1.95
CA CYS A 37 13.66 -8.87 1.99
C CYS A 37 14.94 -8.99 1.16
N SER A 38 15.23 -10.16 0.61
CA SER A 38 16.54 -10.46 0.02
C SER A 38 16.56 -10.54 -1.50
N GLU A 39 15.40 -10.63 -2.13
CA GLU A 39 15.33 -10.75 -3.57
C GLU A 39 15.59 -9.40 -4.25
N SER A 40 16.16 -9.42 -5.44
CA SER A 40 16.34 -8.21 -6.23
C SER A 40 14.98 -7.62 -6.62
N VAL A 41 14.94 -6.30 -6.85
CA VAL A 41 13.70 -5.67 -7.31
C VAL A 41 13.26 -6.28 -8.64
N ASN A 42 11.96 -6.57 -8.73
CA ASN A 42 11.40 -7.17 -9.95
C ASN A 42 10.06 -6.47 -10.28
N PRO A 43 10.06 -5.59 -11.30
CA PRO A 43 8.83 -4.86 -11.65
C PRO A 43 7.73 -5.72 -12.24
N GLY A 44 8.03 -6.98 -12.59
CA GLY A 44 7.04 -7.81 -13.24
C GLY A 44 6.78 -7.38 -14.68
N TRP A 45 5.60 -7.69 -15.17
CA TRP A 45 5.23 -7.36 -16.55
C TRP A 45 3.80 -6.83 -16.63
N ASN A 46 3.50 -6.16 -17.75
CA ASN A 46 2.19 -5.61 -18.05
C ASN A 46 1.41 -6.59 -18.92
N GLY A 47 0.10 -6.61 -18.78
CA GLY A 47 -0.78 -7.46 -19.57
C GLY A 47 -2.22 -7.26 -19.21
N GLY A 48 -3.13 -7.92 -19.94
CA GLY A 48 -4.55 -7.86 -19.66
C GLY A 48 -4.85 -8.37 -18.26
N GLY A 49 -5.54 -7.56 -17.45
CA GLY A 49 -5.86 -7.90 -16.08
C GLY A 49 -4.77 -7.62 -15.07
N CYS A 50 -3.60 -7.11 -15.49
CA CYS A 50 -2.55 -6.72 -14.56
C CYS A 50 -2.86 -5.34 -14.00
N ASN A 51 -2.88 -5.22 -12.67
CA ASN A 51 -3.15 -3.97 -11.98
C ASN A 51 -1.88 -3.53 -11.23
N GLY A 52 -1.09 -2.72 -11.90
CA GLY A 52 0.16 -2.24 -11.36
C GLY A 52 0.01 -0.94 -10.57
N GLY A 53 1.13 -0.43 -10.13
CA GLY A 53 1.20 0.81 -9.38
C GLY A 53 2.50 0.92 -8.62
N VAL A 54 2.62 1.94 -7.80
CA VAL A 54 3.81 2.14 -6.98
C VAL A 54 3.84 1.09 -5.87
N ARG A 55 5.00 0.46 -5.71
CA ARG A 55 5.28 -0.50 -4.66
C ARG A 55 6.64 -0.18 -4.04
N TRP A 56 7.00 -0.91 -3.01
CA TRP A 56 8.26 -0.73 -2.27
C TRP A 56 8.98 -2.06 -2.17
N TYR A 57 10.29 -2.02 -2.24
CA TYR A 57 11.13 -3.20 -2.01
C TYR A 57 12.26 -2.83 -1.07
N TYR A 58 12.80 -3.83 -0.36
CA TYR A 58 13.91 -3.62 0.54
C TYR A 58 15.23 -3.82 -0.22
N ASN A 59 16.08 -2.81 -0.17
CA ASN A 59 17.43 -2.88 -0.72
C ASN A 59 18.39 -3.14 0.41
N ALA A 60 18.92 -4.37 0.50
CA ALA A 60 19.81 -4.77 1.60
C ALA A 60 21.14 -4.03 1.54
N GLY A 61 21.64 -3.68 0.35
CA GLY A 61 22.87 -2.92 0.21
C GLY A 61 22.79 -1.51 0.77
N GLU A 62 21.65 -0.86 0.59
CA GLU A 62 21.41 0.48 1.11
C GLU A 62 20.68 0.46 2.44
N ARG A 63 20.23 -0.68 2.90
CA ARG A 63 19.48 -0.87 4.16
C ARG A 63 18.25 0.02 4.25
N ARG A 64 17.53 0.15 3.15
CA ARG A 64 16.31 0.95 3.12
C ARG A 64 15.34 0.42 2.09
N CYS A 65 14.09 0.82 2.21
CA CYS A 65 13.06 0.52 1.24
C CYS A 65 13.01 1.61 0.18
N ILE A 66 12.86 1.19 -1.06
CA ILE A 66 12.89 2.07 -2.23
C ILE A 66 11.60 1.81 -3.02
N SER A 67 10.98 2.88 -3.53
CA SER A 67 9.81 2.74 -4.36
C SER A 67 10.17 2.33 -5.78
N PHE A 68 9.26 1.62 -6.42
CA PHE A 68 9.37 1.25 -7.83
C PHE A 68 7.98 1.10 -8.42
N PHE A 69 7.90 1.11 -9.75
CA PHE A 69 6.64 0.85 -10.43
C PHE A 69 6.52 -0.64 -10.73
N TYR A 70 5.47 -1.25 -10.20
CA TYR A 70 5.12 -2.64 -10.45
C TYR A 70 4.06 -2.71 -11.54
N TRP A 71 4.28 -3.53 -12.57
CA TRP A 71 3.38 -3.61 -13.72
C TRP A 71 2.09 -4.38 -13.45
N GLY A 72 2.05 -5.17 -12.38
CA GLY A 72 0.82 -5.80 -11.94
C GLY A 72 0.79 -7.32 -12.07
N CYS A 73 1.65 -7.90 -12.89
CA CYS A 73 1.78 -9.34 -13.04
C CYS A 73 3.21 -9.78 -12.80
N GLY A 74 3.38 -11.00 -12.28
CA GLY A 74 4.69 -11.54 -11.98
C GLY A 74 5.36 -10.81 -10.83
N GLY A 75 6.65 -10.56 -10.97
CA GLY A 75 7.44 -9.99 -9.90
C GLY A 75 7.91 -11.04 -8.92
N ASN A 76 8.27 -10.62 -7.71
CA ASN A 76 8.72 -11.53 -6.67
C ASN A 76 8.17 -11.11 -5.31
N SER A 77 8.64 -11.76 -4.25
CA SER A 77 8.13 -11.58 -2.90
C SER A 77 8.68 -10.35 -2.19
N ASN A 78 9.70 -9.69 -2.74
CA ASN A 78 10.24 -8.45 -2.17
C ASN A 78 9.42 -7.27 -2.69
N ARG A 79 8.17 -7.19 -2.25
CA ARG A 79 7.22 -6.20 -2.72
C ARG A 79 6.23 -5.86 -1.62
N TYR A 80 6.09 -4.58 -1.34
CA TYR A 80 5.27 -4.05 -0.26
C TYR A 80 4.39 -2.91 -0.77
N CYS A 81 3.24 -2.76 -0.16
CA CYS A 81 2.31 -1.69 -0.53
C CYS A 81 2.76 -0.33 -0.04
N THR A 82 3.48 -0.27 1.08
CA THR A 82 3.94 0.99 1.68
C THR A 82 5.38 0.87 2.13
N GLU A 83 6.05 2.01 2.22
CA GLU A 83 7.40 2.06 2.79
C GLU A 83 7.42 1.56 4.22
N PHE A 84 6.41 1.94 5.01
CA PHE A 84 6.30 1.53 6.40
C PHE A 84 6.24 0.00 6.53
N ALA A 85 5.39 -0.65 5.74
CA ALA A 85 5.27 -2.11 5.78
C ALA A 85 6.59 -2.79 5.42
N CYS A 86 7.28 -2.26 4.43
CA CYS A 86 8.59 -2.75 4.00
C CYS A 86 9.63 -2.59 5.11
N MET A 87 9.75 -1.41 5.68
CA MET A 87 10.72 -1.14 6.75
C MET A 87 10.43 -1.96 7.99
N GLN A 88 9.15 -2.09 8.35
CA GLN A 88 8.74 -2.86 9.52
C GLN A 88 9.15 -4.34 9.40
N ARG A 89 9.04 -4.90 8.19
CA ARG A 89 9.39 -6.30 7.94
C ARG A 89 10.89 -6.52 7.78
N CYS A 90 11.55 -5.63 7.06
CA CYS A 90 12.92 -5.87 6.60
C CYS A 90 13.97 -5.16 7.45
N ARG A 91 13.56 -4.21 8.29
CA ARG A 91 14.47 -3.50 9.17
C ARG A 91 13.84 -3.32 10.55
N PRO A 92 13.40 -4.43 11.21
CA PRO A 92 12.59 -4.32 12.42
C PRO A 92 13.34 -3.75 13.61
N PHE A 93 14.66 -3.78 13.63
CA PHE A 93 15.45 -3.33 14.77
C PHE A 93 16.24 -2.05 14.48
N GLY A 94 15.89 -1.33 13.44
CA GLY A 94 16.46 -0.03 13.14
C GLY A 94 17.96 -0.03 12.82
N THR A 95 18.50 -1.18 12.56
CA THR A 95 19.94 -1.31 12.30
C THR A 95 20.30 -1.09 10.85
#